data_09a7a4f7a5e247e469dcfd6b484b0f95
#
_entry.id   09a7a4f7a5e247e469dcfd6b484b0f95
#
_cell.length_a   1.000
_cell.length_b   1.000
_cell.length_c   1.000
_cell.angle_alpha   90.00
_cell.angle_beta   90.00
_cell.angle_gamma   90.00
#
_symmetry.space_group_name_H-M   'P 1'
#
loop_
_entity.id
_entity.type
_entity.pdbx_description
1 polymer ?
#
loop_
_entity_poly.entity_id
_entity_poly.type
_entity_poly.pdbx_seq_one_letter_code
_entity_poly.pdbx_strand_id
1 'polypeptide(L)'
;MPAQKWATLMTLSLLMLAAQVCAEPTSVVVEALMGKAAVLMIDGQRKMLGEGESFAGVTLITTQATTATVEVDGRTETVGLSQHVATTYQKREERVVTIARDSKMQYQTNAIINGRRVLVLVDTGANVVAISSSQAKTLGVNYIVDGTPSQVETASGVTDAHSVTLQSVSVGGLQVDYVPATVVEGAYPATILLGMSYLRHVKMQENDGILSLSKSQ
;
A
#
# COMPACT_ATOMS: atom_id res chain seq x y z
N MET A 1 -7.42 77.72 -38.14
CA MET A 1 -8.27 76.54 -38.25
C MET A 1 -7.63 75.46 -37.44
N PRO A 2 -8.35 74.92 -36.43
CA PRO A 2 -7.69 74.16 -35.36
C PRO A 2 -7.63 72.67 -35.65
N ALA A 3 -6.48 72.07 -35.29
CA ALA A 3 -6.22 70.65 -35.30
C ALA A 3 -6.76 70.00 -34.01
N GLN A 4 -7.60 69.01 -34.17
CA GLN A 4 -8.24 68.28 -33.08
C GLN A 4 -7.33 67.11 -32.64
N LYS A 5 -6.81 67.19 -31.41
CA LYS A 5 -6.01 66.13 -30.77
C LYS A 5 -6.94 65.04 -30.20
N TRP A 6 -6.81 63.84 -30.68
CA TRP A 6 -7.48 62.68 -30.10
C TRP A 6 -6.55 62.03 -29.07
N ALA A 7 -6.94 62.10 -27.81
CA ALA A 7 -6.26 61.41 -26.71
C ALA A 7 -6.84 59.98 -26.59
N THR A 8 -6.02 59.02 -26.91
CA THR A 8 -6.30 57.58 -26.66
C THR A 8 -6.05 57.25 -25.20
N LEU A 9 -7.09 56.99 -24.46
CA LEU A 9 -7.02 56.39 -23.10
C LEU A 9 -6.63 54.93 -23.23
N MET A 10 -5.44 54.60 -22.79
CA MET A 10 -4.97 53.21 -22.63
C MET A 10 -5.36 52.74 -21.23
N THR A 11 -6.44 51.96 -21.15
CA THR A 11 -6.85 51.27 -19.89
C THR A 11 -5.95 50.08 -19.65
N LEU A 12 -5.04 50.23 -18.68
CA LEU A 12 -4.18 49.16 -18.16
C LEU A 12 -5.03 48.19 -17.30
N SER A 13 -5.40 47.04 -17.89
CA SER A 13 -6.10 45.99 -17.20
C SER A 13 -5.11 45.25 -16.30
N LEU A 14 -5.13 45.50 -15.01
CA LEU A 14 -4.34 44.79 -14.00
C LEU A 14 -4.95 43.43 -13.74
N LEU A 15 -4.39 42.39 -14.38
CA LEU A 15 -4.76 40.99 -14.15
C LEU A 15 -4.27 40.59 -12.75
N MET A 16 -5.13 40.56 -11.75
CA MET A 16 -4.85 39.97 -10.45
C MET A 16 -4.73 38.46 -10.61
N LEU A 17 -3.50 37.98 -10.62
CA LEU A 17 -3.19 36.55 -10.52
C LEU A 17 -3.45 36.14 -9.07
N ALA A 18 -4.63 35.53 -8.81
CA ALA A 18 -4.91 34.91 -7.53
C ALA A 18 -3.99 33.70 -7.39
N ALA A 19 -2.93 33.84 -6.60
CA ALA A 19 -2.14 32.69 -6.15
C ALA A 19 -3.05 31.82 -5.28
N GLN A 20 -3.43 30.65 -5.79
CA GLN A 20 -4.01 29.61 -4.96
C GLN A 20 -2.93 29.14 -3.99
N VAL A 21 -3.00 29.62 -2.75
CA VAL A 21 -2.24 29.07 -1.64
C VAL A 21 -2.84 27.69 -1.41
N CYS A 22 -2.15 26.63 -1.86
CA CYS A 22 -2.40 25.30 -1.35
C CYS A 22 -2.10 25.35 0.15
N ALA A 23 -3.14 25.38 0.98
CA ALA A 23 -2.99 25.20 2.40
C ALA A 23 -2.42 23.80 2.63
N GLU A 24 -1.28 23.73 3.34
CA GLU A 24 -0.74 22.44 3.78
C GLU A 24 -1.72 21.81 4.78
N PRO A 25 -1.81 20.45 4.80
CA PRO A 25 -2.74 19.77 5.70
C PRO A 25 -2.40 20.06 7.15
N THR A 26 -3.39 20.58 7.88
CA THR A 26 -3.27 20.88 9.31
C THR A 26 -3.23 19.59 10.12
N SER A 27 -2.16 19.37 10.88
CA SER A 27 -2.02 18.24 11.81
C SER A 27 -2.63 18.59 13.17
N VAL A 28 -3.62 17.83 13.62
CA VAL A 28 -4.26 18.01 14.93
C VAL A 28 -4.13 16.74 15.77
N VAL A 29 -3.62 16.88 17.00
CA VAL A 29 -3.52 15.79 17.99
C VAL A 29 -4.20 16.24 19.28
N VAL A 30 -5.05 15.39 19.85
CA VAL A 30 -5.64 15.62 21.17
C VAL A 30 -4.72 15.04 22.24
N GLU A 31 -4.09 15.92 23.03
CA GLU A 31 -3.17 15.51 24.11
C GLU A 31 -3.89 15.35 25.46
N ALA A 32 -4.90 16.16 25.73
CA ALA A 32 -5.70 16.06 26.95
C ALA A 32 -7.12 16.58 26.72
N LEU A 33 -8.06 16.01 27.48
CA LEU A 33 -9.48 16.41 27.51
C LEU A 33 -9.83 16.87 28.92
N MET A 34 -10.43 18.05 29.07
CA MET A 34 -10.74 18.68 30.36
C MET A 34 -12.14 19.29 30.34
N GLY A 35 -13.15 18.45 30.52
CA GLY A 35 -14.54 18.91 30.50
C GLY A 35 -14.93 19.56 29.15
N LYS A 36 -15.14 20.87 29.13
CA LYS A 36 -15.47 21.64 27.91
C LYS A 36 -14.25 22.23 27.19
N ALA A 37 -13.06 21.70 27.43
CA ALA A 37 -11.83 22.15 26.80
C ALA A 37 -10.93 20.96 26.41
N ALA A 38 -10.07 21.14 25.43
CA ALA A 38 -9.07 20.19 25.01
C ALA A 38 -7.70 20.86 24.86
N VAL A 39 -6.63 20.13 25.19
CA VAL A 39 -5.28 20.50 24.80
C VAL A 39 -4.99 19.84 23.48
N LEU A 40 -4.79 20.65 22.46
CA LEU A 40 -4.52 20.24 21.09
C LEU A 40 -3.08 20.60 20.72
N MET A 41 -2.42 19.72 20.02
CA MET A 41 -1.19 19.99 19.27
C MET A 41 -1.62 20.26 17.82
N ILE A 42 -1.47 21.48 17.35
CA ILE A 42 -1.85 21.92 15.99
C ILE A 42 -0.58 22.35 15.28
N ASP A 43 -0.18 21.63 14.23
CA ASP A 43 1.04 21.89 13.46
C ASP A 43 2.29 22.06 14.34
N GLY A 44 2.41 21.18 15.38
CA GLY A 44 3.52 21.21 16.34
C GLY A 44 3.40 22.28 17.44
N GLN A 45 2.32 23.07 17.46
CA GLN A 45 2.05 24.06 18.50
C GLN A 45 0.98 23.55 19.48
N ARG A 46 1.34 23.49 20.78
CA ARG A 46 0.41 23.10 21.82
C ARG A 46 -0.51 24.26 22.19
N LYS A 47 -1.83 24.04 22.12
CA LYS A 47 -2.84 25.04 22.50
C LYS A 47 -3.99 24.40 23.26
N MET A 48 -4.45 25.05 24.33
CA MET A 48 -5.71 24.72 24.98
C MET A 48 -6.83 25.52 24.34
N LEU A 49 -7.88 24.84 23.89
CA LEU A 49 -9.08 25.44 23.32
C LEU A 49 -10.31 25.02 24.13
N GLY A 50 -11.19 25.95 24.42
CA GLY A 50 -12.55 25.68 24.87
C GLY A 50 -13.48 25.35 23.71
N GLU A 51 -14.64 24.73 24.02
CA GLU A 51 -15.69 24.51 23.01
C GLU A 51 -16.11 25.83 22.35
N GLY A 52 -16.10 25.90 21.03
CA GLY A 52 -16.34 27.08 20.20
C GLY A 52 -15.10 27.94 19.94
N GLU A 53 -13.97 27.69 20.57
CA GLU A 53 -12.73 28.43 20.31
C GLU A 53 -11.97 27.88 19.11
N SER A 54 -11.24 28.76 18.39
CA SER A 54 -10.49 28.47 17.19
C SER A 54 -9.05 28.93 17.33
N PHE A 55 -8.12 28.11 16.76
CA PHE A 55 -6.71 28.44 16.61
C PHE A 55 -6.16 27.80 15.35
N ALA A 56 -5.40 28.55 14.54
CA ALA A 56 -4.76 28.09 13.30
C ALA A 56 -5.69 27.31 12.35
N GLY A 57 -6.95 27.76 12.17
CA GLY A 57 -7.90 27.09 11.28
C GLY A 57 -8.61 25.86 11.88
N VAL A 58 -8.33 25.53 13.14
CA VAL A 58 -8.96 24.45 13.89
C VAL A 58 -9.92 25.02 14.92
N THR A 59 -11.17 24.59 14.92
CA THR A 59 -12.21 24.96 15.91
C THR A 59 -12.56 23.74 16.75
N LEU A 60 -12.52 23.85 18.08
CA LEU A 60 -13.04 22.80 18.96
C LEU A 60 -14.57 22.89 19.04
N ILE A 61 -15.29 21.92 18.52
CA ILE A 61 -16.75 21.90 18.50
C ILE A 61 -17.30 21.39 19.84
N THR A 62 -16.83 20.19 20.26
CA THR A 62 -17.28 19.60 21.53
C THR A 62 -16.25 18.58 22.03
N THR A 63 -16.33 18.30 23.35
CA THR A 63 -15.50 17.29 24.01
C THR A 63 -16.37 16.22 24.66
N GLN A 64 -15.87 14.98 24.65
CA GLN A 64 -16.43 13.83 25.36
C GLN A 64 -15.36 13.22 26.26
N ALA A 65 -15.70 12.17 26.99
CA ALA A 65 -14.77 11.56 27.96
C ALA A 65 -13.41 11.11 27.34
N THR A 66 -13.43 10.65 26.09
CA THR A 66 -12.26 10.09 25.40
C THR A 66 -12.00 10.69 24.03
N THR A 67 -12.86 11.59 23.56
CA THR A 67 -12.78 12.17 22.22
C THR A 67 -13.04 13.67 22.21
N ALA A 68 -12.45 14.39 21.25
CA ALA A 68 -12.82 15.76 20.89
C ALA A 68 -13.35 15.78 19.45
N THR A 69 -14.36 16.59 19.21
CA THR A 69 -14.83 16.89 17.86
C THR A 69 -14.28 18.25 17.46
N VAL A 70 -13.51 18.29 16.39
CA VAL A 70 -12.91 19.50 15.84
C VAL A 70 -13.39 19.75 14.42
N GLU A 71 -13.45 21.03 14.03
CA GLU A 71 -13.64 21.42 12.65
C GLU A 71 -12.31 21.94 12.10
N VAL A 72 -11.88 21.39 10.96
CA VAL A 72 -10.68 21.77 10.25
C VAL A 72 -11.06 21.98 8.79
N ASP A 73 -10.79 23.14 8.22
CA ASP A 73 -11.11 23.50 6.83
C ASP A 73 -12.59 23.23 6.45
N GLY A 74 -13.51 23.51 7.39
CA GLY A 74 -14.96 23.31 7.20
C GLY A 74 -15.43 21.86 7.27
N ARG A 75 -14.56 20.93 7.72
CA ARG A 75 -14.89 19.52 7.94
C ARG A 75 -14.84 19.19 9.42
N THR A 76 -15.87 18.51 9.90
CA THR A 76 -15.95 18.08 11.29
C THR A 76 -15.37 16.68 11.44
N GLU A 77 -14.44 16.51 12.37
CA GLU A 77 -13.78 15.23 12.67
C GLU A 77 -13.77 14.95 14.16
N THR A 78 -13.93 13.68 14.54
CA THR A 78 -13.86 13.23 15.94
C THR A 78 -12.53 12.54 16.20
N VAL A 79 -11.76 13.08 17.14
CA VAL A 79 -10.38 12.67 17.45
C VAL A 79 -10.32 12.10 18.86
N GLY A 80 -9.76 10.92 19.01
CA GLY A 80 -9.47 10.31 20.31
C GLY A 80 -8.21 10.88 20.96
N LEU A 81 -8.14 10.70 22.29
CA LEU A 81 -6.96 11.08 23.07
C LEU A 81 -5.70 10.39 22.50
N SER A 82 -4.64 11.14 22.25
CA SER A 82 -3.37 10.66 21.64
C SER A 82 -3.50 10.08 20.23
N GLN A 83 -4.61 10.29 19.54
CA GLN A 83 -4.73 10.00 18.11
C GLN A 83 -4.33 11.21 17.29
N HIS A 84 -3.52 10.99 16.25
CA HIS A 84 -3.18 12.02 15.27
C HIS A 84 -4.30 12.13 14.24
N VAL A 85 -4.87 13.33 14.05
CA VAL A 85 -5.55 13.67 12.82
C VAL A 85 -4.52 14.35 11.92
N ALA A 86 -4.00 13.61 10.98
CA ALA A 86 -3.42 14.22 9.80
C ALA A 86 -4.57 14.34 8.80
N THR A 87 -4.97 15.54 8.40
CA THR A 87 -6.00 15.77 7.38
C THR A 87 -5.56 15.35 5.96
N THR A 88 -4.49 14.58 5.89
CA THR A 88 -4.19 13.77 4.70
C THR A 88 -4.27 12.31 5.11
N TYR A 89 -5.47 11.75 5.26
CA TYR A 89 -5.65 10.36 4.96
C TYR A 89 -5.45 10.23 3.44
N GLN A 90 -4.20 10.20 3.00
CA GLN A 90 -3.89 9.48 1.77
C GLN A 90 -4.36 8.06 2.07
N LYS A 91 -5.55 7.71 1.55
CA LYS A 91 -5.95 6.32 1.44
C LYS A 91 -4.72 5.64 0.85
N ARG A 92 -4.01 4.87 1.71
CA ARG A 92 -2.86 4.09 1.25
C ARG A 92 -3.32 3.40 -0.01
N GLU A 93 -2.72 3.71 -1.15
CA GLU A 93 -3.12 3.11 -2.42
C GLU A 93 -2.88 1.62 -2.26
N GLU A 94 -3.95 0.90 -1.99
CA GLU A 94 -3.92 -0.55 -1.94
C GLU A 94 -3.63 -1.01 -3.37
N ARG A 95 -2.41 -1.46 -3.61
CA ARG A 95 -2.08 -2.02 -4.91
C ARG A 95 -2.83 -3.34 -5.07
N VAL A 96 -3.71 -3.41 -6.05
CA VAL A 96 -4.51 -4.59 -6.34
C VAL A 96 -4.07 -5.19 -7.68
N VAL A 97 -3.83 -6.49 -7.68
CA VAL A 97 -3.51 -7.28 -8.87
C VAL A 97 -4.64 -8.27 -9.09
N THR A 98 -5.23 -8.26 -10.26
CA THR A 98 -6.31 -9.17 -10.64
C THR A 98 -5.81 -10.27 -11.58
N ILE A 99 -6.20 -11.50 -11.31
CA ILE A 99 -5.81 -12.70 -12.07
C ILE A 99 -7.10 -13.42 -12.44
N ALA A 100 -7.37 -13.52 -13.72
CA ALA A 100 -8.54 -14.28 -14.21
C ALA A 100 -8.25 -15.78 -14.17
N ARG A 101 -9.25 -16.57 -13.82
CA ARG A 101 -9.21 -18.02 -13.85
C ARG A 101 -9.17 -18.51 -15.31
N ASP A 102 -8.26 -19.40 -15.59
CA ASP A 102 -8.12 -19.98 -16.94
C ASP A 102 -9.12 -21.14 -17.19
N SER A 103 -9.09 -21.71 -18.40
CA SER A 103 -9.97 -22.82 -18.79
C SER A 103 -9.71 -24.11 -18.01
N LYS A 104 -8.59 -24.22 -17.30
CA LYS A 104 -8.24 -25.33 -16.40
C LYS A 104 -8.64 -25.07 -14.96
N MET A 105 -9.38 -24.00 -14.70
CA MET A 105 -9.77 -23.56 -13.38
C MET A 105 -8.57 -23.12 -12.51
N GLN A 106 -7.50 -22.61 -13.12
CA GLN A 106 -6.26 -22.20 -12.46
C GLN A 106 -6.07 -20.70 -12.54
N TYR A 107 -5.38 -20.14 -11.54
CA TYR A 107 -4.96 -18.74 -11.50
C TYR A 107 -3.47 -18.67 -11.82
N GLN A 108 -3.13 -18.33 -13.07
CA GLN A 108 -1.75 -18.17 -13.53
C GLN A 108 -1.45 -16.70 -13.81
N THR A 109 -0.27 -16.25 -13.44
CA THR A 109 0.17 -14.87 -13.68
C THR A 109 1.68 -14.78 -13.81
N ASN A 110 2.16 -13.63 -14.31
CA ASN A 110 3.58 -13.34 -14.32
C ASN A 110 4.05 -12.85 -12.95
N ALA A 111 5.14 -13.40 -12.46
CA ALA A 111 5.87 -12.93 -11.29
C ALA A 111 7.29 -12.52 -11.68
N ILE A 112 7.93 -11.72 -10.84
CA ILE A 112 9.35 -11.45 -10.88
C ILE A 112 9.98 -12.15 -9.67
N ILE A 113 10.82 -13.14 -9.91
CA ILE A 113 11.55 -13.88 -8.88
C ILE A 113 13.04 -13.60 -9.05
N ASN A 114 13.71 -13.07 -8.02
CA ASN A 114 15.13 -12.67 -8.08
C ASN A 114 15.45 -11.81 -9.32
N GLY A 115 14.55 -10.87 -9.66
CA GLY A 115 14.69 -9.98 -10.81
C GLY A 115 14.33 -10.61 -12.17
N ARG A 116 13.94 -11.89 -12.24
CA ARG A 116 13.62 -12.59 -13.48
C ARG A 116 12.11 -12.82 -13.61
N ARG A 117 11.55 -12.50 -14.79
CA ARG A 117 10.12 -12.71 -15.06
C ARG A 117 9.85 -14.18 -15.39
N VAL A 118 8.87 -14.75 -14.69
CA VAL A 118 8.43 -16.13 -14.85
C VAL A 118 6.92 -16.26 -14.72
N LEU A 119 6.35 -17.30 -15.32
CA LEU A 119 4.96 -17.68 -15.11
C LEU A 119 4.86 -18.48 -13.80
N VAL A 120 3.87 -18.13 -12.99
CA VAL A 120 3.57 -18.81 -11.72
C VAL A 120 2.10 -19.22 -11.67
N LEU A 121 1.82 -20.30 -10.96
CA LEU A 121 0.51 -20.78 -10.60
C LEU A 121 0.25 -20.45 -9.13
N VAL A 122 -0.82 -19.72 -8.81
CA VAL A 122 -1.23 -19.48 -7.43
C VAL A 122 -1.74 -20.79 -6.84
N ASP A 123 -1.06 -21.26 -5.79
CA ASP A 123 -1.34 -22.56 -5.16
C ASP A 123 -1.41 -22.45 -3.63
N THR A 124 -2.62 -22.38 -3.10
CA THR A 124 -2.86 -22.33 -1.64
C THR A 124 -2.60 -23.67 -0.96
N GLY A 125 -2.49 -24.77 -1.71
CA GLY A 125 -2.13 -26.10 -1.21
C GLY A 125 -0.62 -26.27 -1.01
N ALA A 126 0.20 -25.43 -1.62
CA ALA A 126 1.65 -25.44 -1.41
C ALA A 126 2.04 -24.56 -0.21
N ASN A 127 2.74 -25.16 0.78
CA ASN A 127 3.22 -24.40 1.95
C ASN A 127 4.27 -23.35 1.61
N VAL A 128 5.11 -23.61 0.61
CA VAL A 128 6.19 -22.74 0.15
C VAL A 128 6.14 -22.58 -1.36
N VAL A 129 6.86 -21.59 -1.89
CA VAL A 129 7.08 -21.49 -3.33
C VAL A 129 7.84 -22.73 -3.79
N ALA A 130 7.32 -23.46 -4.80
CA ALA A 130 7.95 -24.65 -5.32
C ALA A 130 8.43 -24.43 -6.75
N ILE A 131 9.68 -24.75 -7.01
CA ILE A 131 10.35 -24.64 -8.33
C ILE A 131 11.06 -25.94 -8.66
N SER A 132 11.12 -26.31 -9.93
CA SER A 132 11.92 -27.45 -10.36
C SER A 132 13.41 -27.09 -10.43
N SER A 133 14.30 -28.10 -10.42
CA SER A 133 15.74 -27.88 -10.56
C SER A 133 16.10 -27.19 -11.89
N SER A 134 15.34 -27.42 -12.95
CA SER A 134 15.50 -26.72 -14.23
C SER A 134 15.14 -25.24 -14.15
N GLN A 135 14.06 -24.90 -13.44
CA GLN A 135 13.63 -23.52 -13.23
C GLN A 135 14.60 -22.78 -12.28
N ALA A 136 15.14 -23.47 -11.26
CA ALA A 136 16.13 -22.90 -10.35
C ALA A 136 17.36 -22.37 -11.11
N LYS A 137 17.86 -23.13 -12.10
CA LYS A 137 18.96 -22.70 -12.98
C LYS A 137 18.60 -21.41 -13.73
N THR A 138 17.39 -21.34 -14.29
CA THR A 138 16.91 -20.16 -15.02
C THR A 138 16.79 -18.94 -14.09
N LEU A 139 16.41 -19.15 -12.85
CA LEU A 139 16.27 -18.11 -11.83
C LEU A 139 17.60 -17.69 -11.20
N GLY A 140 18.72 -18.39 -11.52
CA GLY A 140 20.01 -18.14 -10.91
C GLY A 140 20.09 -18.60 -9.44
N VAL A 141 19.25 -19.56 -9.05
CA VAL A 141 19.24 -20.13 -7.69
C VAL A 141 20.22 -21.31 -7.65
N ASN A 142 21.33 -21.14 -6.95
CA ASN A 142 22.32 -22.21 -6.77
C ASN A 142 21.95 -23.09 -5.57
N TYR A 143 20.86 -23.85 -5.71
CA TYR A 143 20.25 -24.61 -4.63
C TYR A 143 21.16 -25.73 -4.09
N ILE A 144 22.14 -26.20 -4.87
CA ILE A 144 23.12 -27.22 -4.45
C ILE A 144 24.08 -26.65 -3.40
N VAL A 145 24.47 -25.37 -3.55
CA VAL A 145 25.44 -24.71 -2.66
C VAL A 145 24.71 -23.96 -1.53
N ASP A 146 23.65 -23.24 -1.89
CA ASP A 146 22.96 -22.31 -0.97
C ASP A 146 21.75 -22.97 -0.28
N GLY A 147 21.33 -24.16 -0.76
CA GLY A 147 20.17 -24.87 -0.24
C GLY A 147 20.51 -25.90 0.83
N THR A 148 19.54 -26.22 1.64
CA THR A 148 19.61 -27.32 2.61
C THR A 148 18.85 -28.52 2.06
N PRO A 149 19.46 -29.72 1.98
CA PRO A 149 18.76 -30.93 1.55
C PRO A 149 17.50 -31.18 2.38
N SER A 150 16.43 -31.52 1.70
CA SER A 150 15.11 -31.77 2.29
C SER A 150 14.32 -32.77 1.46
N GLN A 151 13.17 -33.15 1.91
CA GLN A 151 12.20 -33.94 1.16
C GLN A 151 10.86 -33.25 1.15
N VAL A 152 10.13 -33.40 0.06
CA VAL A 152 8.76 -32.92 -0.05
C VAL A 152 7.82 -34.06 -0.36
N GLU A 153 6.67 -34.03 0.28
CA GLU A 153 5.56 -34.91 -0.03
C GLU A 153 4.71 -34.26 -1.13
N THR A 154 4.48 -35.00 -2.18
CA THR A 154 3.66 -34.58 -3.33
C THR A 154 2.55 -35.61 -3.54
N ALA A 155 1.58 -35.29 -4.38
CA ALA A 155 0.54 -36.24 -4.77
C ALA A 155 1.07 -37.55 -5.36
N SER A 156 2.33 -37.52 -5.87
CA SER A 156 3.00 -38.70 -6.47
C SER A 156 3.92 -39.43 -5.49
N GLY A 157 4.03 -38.97 -4.25
CA GLY A 157 4.89 -39.54 -3.21
C GLY A 157 5.95 -38.56 -2.73
N VAL A 158 6.90 -39.05 -1.93
CA VAL A 158 8.04 -38.28 -1.41
C VAL A 158 9.13 -38.17 -2.46
N THR A 159 9.68 -37.00 -2.63
CA THR A 159 10.79 -36.71 -3.56
C THR A 159 11.84 -35.85 -2.89
N ASP A 160 13.09 -35.99 -3.35
CA ASP A 160 14.22 -35.20 -2.86
C ASP A 160 14.09 -33.75 -3.33
N ALA A 161 14.48 -32.84 -2.46
CA ALA A 161 14.36 -31.43 -2.65
C ALA A 161 15.44 -30.67 -1.87
N HIS A 162 15.53 -29.36 -2.11
CA HIS A 162 16.38 -28.46 -1.34
C HIS A 162 15.56 -27.26 -0.88
N SER A 163 15.60 -26.99 0.41
CA SER A 163 15.02 -25.77 0.96
C SER A 163 15.95 -24.59 0.69
N VAL A 164 15.41 -23.51 0.11
CA VAL A 164 16.14 -22.29 -0.24
C VAL A 164 15.36 -21.06 0.18
N THR A 165 16.04 -19.89 0.17
CA THR A 165 15.38 -18.59 0.34
C THR A 165 15.56 -17.77 -0.95
N LEU A 166 14.45 -17.40 -1.57
CA LEU A 166 14.44 -16.47 -2.70
C LEU A 166 14.64 -15.05 -2.18
N GLN A 167 15.51 -14.25 -2.83
CA GLN A 167 15.78 -12.88 -2.41
C GLN A 167 14.53 -12.02 -2.49
N SER A 168 13.74 -12.16 -3.56
CA SER A 168 12.47 -11.45 -3.71
C SER A 168 11.52 -12.18 -4.64
N VAL A 169 10.23 -12.05 -4.37
CA VAL A 169 9.13 -12.48 -5.22
C VAL A 169 8.15 -11.32 -5.35
N SER A 170 7.78 -10.95 -6.57
CA SER A 170 6.85 -9.84 -6.83
C SER A 170 5.81 -10.23 -7.88
N VAL A 171 4.54 -10.04 -7.56
CA VAL A 171 3.41 -10.21 -8.49
C VAL A 171 2.76 -8.85 -8.69
N GLY A 172 2.79 -8.31 -9.91
CA GLY A 172 2.21 -7.00 -10.21
C GLY A 172 2.73 -5.85 -9.32
N GLY A 173 3.96 -5.99 -8.78
CA GLY A 173 4.56 -5.02 -7.86
C GLY A 173 4.24 -5.26 -6.38
N LEU A 174 3.49 -6.31 -6.02
CA LEU A 174 3.36 -6.78 -4.64
C LEU A 174 4.61 -7.57 -4.28
N GLN A 175 5.63 -6.91 -3.76
CA GLN A 175 6.92 -7.52 -3.45
C GLN A 175 6.95 -8.07 -2.02
N VAL A 176 7.53 -9.26 -1.90
CA VAL A 176 7.92 -9.91 -0.65
C VAL A 176 9.37 -10.34 -0.77
N ASP A 177 10.18 -9.99 0.22
CA ASP A 177 11.58 -10.33 0.27
C ASP A 177 11.82 -11.55 1.16
N TYR A 178 12.91 -12.26 0.90
CA TYR A 178 13.35 -13.44 1.65
C TYR A 178 12.28 -14.53 1.77
N VAL A 179 11.70 -14.90 0.61
CA VAL A 179 10.61 -15.88 0.55
C VAL A 179 11.15 -17.30 0.62
N PRO A 180 10.75 -18.10 1.63
CA PRO A 180 11.07 -19.53 1.67
C PRO A 180 10.54 -20.26 0.45
N ALA A 181 11.39 -21.10 -0.13
CA ALA A 181 11.04 -21.89 -1.33
C ALA A 181 11.68 -23.28 -1.25
N THR A 182 11.19 -24.17 -2.08
CA THR A 182 11.74 -25.51 -2.26
C THR A 182 12.09 -25.72 -3.73
N VAL A 183 13.29 -26.22 -3.98
CA VAL A 183 13.70 -26.73 -5.29
C VAL A 183 13.51 -28.23 -5.30
N VAL A 184 12.56 -28.69 -6.11
CA VAL A 184 12.27 -30.12 -6.29
C VAL A 184 13.17 -30.67 -7.40
N GLU A 185 13.79 -31.79 -7.17
CA GLU A 185 14.63 -32.44 -8.19
C GLU A 185 13.81 -32.90 -9.39
N GLY A 186 14.36 -32.64 -10.59
CA GLY A 186 13.73 -33.03 -11.85
C GLY A 186 13.00 -31.87 -12.55
N ALA A 187 11.95 -32.24 -13.32
CA ALA A 187 11.20 -31.30 -14.17
C ALA A 187 9.91 -30.80 -13.56
N TYR A 188 9.55 -31.26 -12.38
CA TYR A 188 8.32 -30.86 -11.68
C TYR A 188 8.63 -29.97 -10.48
N PRO A 189 7.75 -28.97 -10.20
CA PRO A 189 6.54 -28.61 -10.95
C PRO A 189 6.87 -28.01 -12.33
N ALA A 190 6.05 -28.27 -13.35
CA ALA A 190 6.23 -27.70 -14.69
C ALA A 190 6.02 -26.18 -14.71
N THR A 191 5.12 -25.68 -13.91
CA THR A 191 4.92 -24.25 -13.63
C THR A 191 5.27 -24.00 -12.17
N ILE A 192 5.98 -22.91 -11.88
CA ILE A 192 6.34 -22.53 -10.51
C ILE A 192 5.06 -22.37 -9.67
N LEU A 193 5.02 -23.02 -8.50
CA LEU A 193 3.90 -22.87 -7.57
C LEU A 193 4.16 -21.71 -6.64
N LEU A 194 3.28 -20.73 -6.67
CA LEU A 194 3.30 -19.58 -5.76
C LEU A 194 2.55 -19.96 -4.49
N GLY A 195 3.29 -20.49 -3.51
CA GLY A 195 2.72 -21.07 -2.29
C GLY A 195 2.54 -20.08 -1.15
N MET A 196 2.10 -20.60 0.00
CA MET A 196 1.75 -19.81 1.18
C MET A 196 2.90 -19.02 1.77
N SER A 197 4.17 -19.38 1.54
CA SER A 197 5.32 -18.56 1.96
C SER A 197 5.31 -17.16 1.36
N TYR A 198 4.69 -16.96 0.19
CA TYR A 198 4.42 -15.66 -0.41
C TYR A 198 2.98 -15.20 -0.12
N LEU A 199 1.99 -16.06 -0.34
CA LEU A 199 0.57 -15.68 -0.33
C LEU A 199 0.10 -15.14 1.03
N ARG A 200 0.66 -15.61 2.16
CA ARG A 200 0.35 -15.09 3.50
C ARG A 200 0.68 -13.60 3.70
N HIS A 201 1.50 -13.00 2.83
CA HIS A 201 1.90 -11.59 2.90
C HIS A 201 1.01 -10.67 2.08
N VAL A 202 0.03 -11.23 1.37
CA VAL A 202 -0.95 -10.51 0.57
C VAL A 202 -2.37 -10.89 0.98
N LYS A 203 -3.29 -9.96 0.86
CA LYS A 203 -4.71 -10.24 1.02
C LYS A 203 -5.22 -10.88 -0.27
N MET A 204 -5.95 -11.98 -0.15
CA MET A 204 -6.53 -12.71 -1.27
C MET A 204 -8.05 -12.62 -1.21
N GLN A 205 -8.66 -12.30 -2.34
CA GLN A 205 -10.12 -12.35 -2.52
C GLN A 205 -10.42 -12.95 -3.88
N GLU A 206 -11.29 -13.94 -3.90
CA GLU A 206 -11.79 -14.53 -5.16
C GLU A 206 -13.26 -14.21 -5.30
N ASN A 207 -13.65 -13.72 -6.48
CA ASN A 207 -15.03 -13.45 -6.84
C ASN A 207 -15.23 -13.72 -8.33
N ASP A 208 -16.22 -14.54 -8.66
CA ASP A 208 -16.64 -14.85 -10.03
C ASP A 208 -15.50 -15.24 -10.99
N GLY A 209 -14.52 -16.02 -10.49
CA GLY A 209 -13.37 -16.47 -11.29
C GLY A 209 -12.28 -15.41 -11.46
N ILE A 210 -12.32 -14.36 -10.67
CA ILE A 210 -11.26 -13.35 -10.59
C ILE A 210 -10.63 -13.40 -9.20
N LEU A 211 -9.34 -13.74 -9.14
CA LEU A 211 -8.55 -13.66 -7.93
C LEU A 211 -7.90 -12.27 -7.84
N SER A 212 -8.15 -11.57 -6.76
CA SER A 212 -7.52 -10.30 -6.43
C SER A 212 -6.48 -10.51 -5.33
N LEU A 213 -5.26 -10.05 -5.59
CA LEU A 213 -4.19 -9.99 -4.60
C LEU A 213 -3.95 -8.54 -4.25
N SER A 214 -3.87 -8.20 -2.97
CA SER A 214 -3.58 -6.83 -2.54
C SER A 214 -2.67 -6.80 -1.31
N LYS A 215 -1.98 -5.67 -1.14
CA LYS A 215 -1.12 -5.41 0.01
C LYS A 215 -1.18 -3.93 0.34
N SER A 216 -1.47 -3.62 1.60
CA SER A 216 -1.31 -2.25 2.11
C SER A 216 0.19 -1.91 2.18
N GLN A 217 0.59 -0.84 1.52
CA GLN A 217 1.96 -0.32 1.58
C GLN A 217 2.22 0.42 2.89
#